data_db6d85856b14ef252cf0d272b511ca67
#
_entry.id   db6d85856b14ef252cf0d272b511ca67
#
_cell.length_a   1.000
_cell.length_b   1.000
_cell.length_c   1.000
_cell.angle_alpha   90.00
_cell.angle_beta   90.00
_cell.angle_gamma   90.00
#
_symmetry.space_group_name_H-M   'P 1'
#
loop_
_entity.id
_entity.type
_entity.pdbx_description
1 polymer ?
#
loop_
_entity_poly.entity_id
_entity_poly.type
_entity_poly.pdbx_seq_one_letter_code
_entity_poly.pdbx_strand_id
1 'polypeptide(L)'
;MEKLILKDGTELEVQTSGIGNITVELQDYSALAELAAKLTKENLSAVRYKVDDQEMGTYTDMVLREPNFQVSQKAGRLEVIFGLRKMTQIERQQETVAAAISFLSDSQAVTVKDLYPTFDELVAAGYTAKEQGYRFRYGSDLYKTAQDNVTFQAQYKPGTGTESLYTRIDEGHAGTLEDPIPAVANMEYEYGKYYSEGDQIYICKRGGVADPESMYGEKITLQYVPSQLIGQYFELVE
;
A
#
# COMPACT_ATOMS: atom_id res chain seq x y z
N MET A 1 -28.36 -18.77 -22.35
CA MET A 1 -27.83 -17.45 -22.04
C MET A 1 -26.45 -17.63 -21.38
N GLU A 2 -25.47 -16.89 -21.83
CA GLU A 2 -24.10 -17.02 -21.30
C GLU A 2 -23.89 -16.11 -20.10
N LYS A 3 -23.27 -16.62 -19.07
CA LYS A 3 -23.00 -15.88 -17.82
C LYS A 3 -21.58 -16.11 -17.34
N LEU A 4 -20.96 -15.03 -16.87
CA LEU A 4 -19.74 -15.06 -16.09
C LEU A 4 -20.09 -14.81 -14.63
N ILE A 5 -19.68 -15.70 -13.73
CA ILE A 5 -19.95 -15.59 -12.28
C ILE A 5 -18.62 -15.33 -11.59
N LEU A 6 -18.52 -14.19 -10.94
CA LEU A 6 -17.35 -13.77 -10.18
C LEU A 6 -17.29 -14.46 -8.80
N LYS A 7 -16.16 -14.35 -8.11
CA LYS A 7 -15.94 -14.95 -6.78
C LYS A 7 -17.00 -14.49 -5.74
N ASP A 8 -17.39 -13.22 -5.77
CA ASP A 8 -18.40 -12.65 -4.86
C ASP A 8 -19.84 -13.07 -5.19
N GLY A 9 -20.02 -13.88 -6.23
CA GLY A 9 -21.34 -14.32 -6.72
C GLY A 9 -21.99 -13.36 -7.71
N THR A 10 -21.36 -12.26 -8.08
CA THR A 10 -21.86 -11.36 -9.13
C THR A 10 -21.99 -12.11 -10.45
N GLU A 11 -23.19 -12.10 -11.04
CA GLU A 11 -23.46 -12.66 -12.36
C GLU A 11 -23.43 -11.57 -13.42
N LEU A 12 -22.65 -11.77 -14.46
CA LEU A 12 -22.58 -10.91 -15.63
C LEU A 12 -23.14 -11.66 -16.83
N GLU A 13 -24.18 -11.10 -17.46
CA GLU A 13 -24.65 -11.59 -18.77
C GLU A 13 -23.61 -11.20 -19.84
N VAL A 14 -23.12 -12.18 -20.56
CA VAL A 14 -22.01 -11.98 -21.50
C VAL A 14 -22.30 -12.65 -22.83
N GLN A 15 -21.61 -12.17 -23.87
CA GLN A 15 -21.41 -12.89 -25.11
C GLN A 15 -19.91 -13.15 -25.22
N THR A 16 -19.51 -14.39 -25.48
CA THR A 16 -18.08 -14.71 -25.48
C THR A 16 -17.70 -15.62 -26.64
N SER A 17 -16.51 -15.38 -27.18
CA SER A 17 -15.81 -16.33 -28.08
C SER A 17 -14.70 -17.09 -27.32
N GLY A 18 -14.71 -17.01 -25.99
CA GLY A 18 -13.75 -17.58 -25.06
C GLY A 18 -13.35 -16.57 -23.98
N ILE A 19 -12.77 -17.06 -22.89
CA ILE A 19 -12.44 -16.23 -21.71
C ILE A 19 -11.54 -15.02 -22.01
N GLY A 20 -10.80 -15.07 -23.12
CA GLY A 20 -9.94 -13.97 -23.57
C GLY A 20 -10.65 -12.88 -24.37
N ASN A 21 -11.94 -13.03 -24.68
CA ASN A 21 -12.72 -12.07 -25.45
C ASN A 21 -14.20 -12.15 -25.05
N ILE A 22 -14.59 -11.30 -24.11
CA ILE A 22 -15.90 -11.26 -23.47
C ILE A 22 -16.56 -9.94 -23.84
N THR A 23 -17.78 -9.98 -24.34
CA THR A 23 -18.58 -8.81 -24.71
C THR A 23 -19.74 -8.66 -23.74
N VAL A 24 -19.97 -7.45 -23.27
CA VAL A 24 -21.11 -7.05 -22.43
C VAL A 24 -21.80 -5.85 -23.05
N GLU A 25 -23.12 -5.88 -23.12
CA GLU A 25 -23.92 -4.70 -23.52
C GLU A 25 -24.34 -3.93 -22.26
N LEU A 26 -23.99 -2.65 -22.20
CA LEU A 26 -24.31 -1.74 -21.09
C LEU A 26 -25.18 -0.57 -21.57
N GLN A 27 -25.93 0.00 -20.65
CA GLN A 27 -26.82 1.13 -20.99
C GLN A 27 -26.03 2.42 -21.16
N ASP A 28 -25.06 2.68 -20.31
CA ASP A 28 -24.31 3.93 -20.25
C ASP A 28 -22.92 3.76 -19.58
N TYR A 29 -22.20 4.86 -19.45
CA TYR A 29 -20.89 4.89 -18.82
C TYR A 29 -20.92 4.68 -17.28
N SER A 30 -22.09 4.91 -16.63
CA SER A 30 -22.24 4.58 -15.20
C SER A 30 -22.20 3.09 -14.99
N ALA A 31 -22.93 2.35 -15.85
CA ALA A 31 -22.88 0.87 -15.84
C ALA A 31 -21.49 0.31 -16.17
N LEU A 32 -20.71 1.00 -17.01
CA LEU A 32 -19.31 0.64 -17.26
C LEU A 32 -18.44 0.83 -16.00
N ALA A 33 -18.63 1.93 -15.26
CA ALA A 33 -17.91 2.15 -14.01
C ALA A 33 -18.26 1.09 -12.94
N GLU A 34 -19.53 0.69 -12.85
CA GLU A 34 -19.98 -0.39 -11.98
C GLU A 34 -19.37 -1.74 -12.37
N LEU A 35 -19.34 -2.05 -13.68
CA LEU A 35 -18.68 -3.25 -14.18
C LEU A 35 -17.18 -3.26 -13.82
N ALA A 36 -16.49 -2.15 -14.07
CA ALA A 36 -15.06 -2.02 -13.75
C ALA A 36 -14.80 -2.20 -12.24
N ALA A 37 -15.67 -1.65 -11.39
CA ALA A 37 -15.58 -1.82 -9.94
C ALA A 37 -15.81 -3.27 -9.47
N LYS A 38 -16.52 -4.09 -10.25
CA LYS A 38 -16.74 -5.52 -9.98
C LYS A 38 -15.62 -6.42 -10.47
N LEU A 39 -14.94 -6.05 -11.55
CA LEU A 39 -13.84 -6.84 -12.14
C LEU A 39 -12.51 -6.63 -11.40
N THR A 40 -12.57 -6.66 -10.08
CA THR A 40 -11.38 -6.58 -9.22
C THR A 40 -10.59 -7.88 -9.28
N LYS A 41 -9.31 -7.79 -8.93
CA LYS A 41 -8.43 -8.95 -8.82
C LYS A 41 -8.97 -10.01 -7.86
N GLU A 42 -9.55 -9.60 -6.75
CA GLU A 42 -10.18 -10.52 -5.80
C GLU A 42 -11.35 -11.27 -6.44
N ASN A 43 -12.24 -10.57 -7.12
CA ASN A 43 -13.39 -11.18 -7.78
C ASN A 43 -12.99 -12.07 -8.96
N LEU A 44 -11.89 -11.74 -9.63
CA LEU A 44 -11.34 -12.54 -10.73
C LEU A 44 -10.49 -13.72 -10.27
N SER A 45 -10.20 -13.85 -8.98
CA SER A 45 -9.40 -14.97 -8.46
C SER A 45 -10.11 -16.33 -8.60
N ALA A 46 -11.45 -16.34 -8.74
CA ALA A 46 -12.24 -17.52 -9.06
C ALA A 46 -13.45 -17.10 -9.92
N VAL A 47 -13.45 -17.51 -11.17
CA VAL A 47 -14.48 -17.16 -12.16
C VAL A 47 -15.09 -18.41 -12.73
N ARG A 48 -16.43 -18.50 -12.77
CA ARG A 48 -17.17 -19.59 -13.39
C ARG A 48 -17.89 -19.09 -14.64
N TYR A 49 -17.82 -19.86 -15.69
CA TYR A 49 -18.53 -19.60 -16.92
C TYR A 49 -19.67 -20.60 -17.11
N LYS A 50 -20.88 -20.11 -17.35
CA LYS A 50 -22.08 -20.91 -17.55
C LYS A 50 -22.76 -20.57 -18.88
N VAL A 51 -23.36 -21.59 -19.47
CA VAL A 51 -24.25 -21.49 -20.63
C VAL A 51 -25.55 -22.21 -20.28
N ASP A 52 -26.69 -21.51 -20.33
CA ASP A 52 -28.00 -22.05 -20.01
C ASP A 52 -28.01 -22.81 -18.66
N ASP A 53 -27.40 -22.20 -17.63
CA ASP A 53 -27.22 -22.72 -16.26
C ASP A 53 -26.30 -23.95 -16.14
N GLN A 54 -25.76 -24.48 -17.24
CA GLN A 54 -24.73 -25.51 -17.22
C GLN A 54 -23.36 -24.88 -17.04
N GLU A 55 -22.59 -25.35 -16.06
CA GLU A 55 -21.20 -24.91 -15.87
C GLU A 55 -20.30 -25.47 -16.96
N MET A 56 -19.68 -24.56 -17.72
CA MET A 56 -18.79 -24.89 -18.84
C MET A 56 -17.31 -24.85 -18.45
N GLY A 57 -16.98 -24.14 -17.36
CA GLY A 57 -15.61 -24.06 -16.84
C GLY A 57 -15.47 -23.19 -15.63
N THR A 58 -14.45 -23.50 -14.83
CA THR A 58 -14.00 -22.71 -13.69
C THR A 58 -12.54 -22.29 -13.94
N TYR A 59 -12.28 -21.00 -13.76
CA TYR A 59 -11.00 -20.36 -13.99
C TYR A 59 -10.50 -19.72 -12.70
N THR A 60 -9.25 -19.96 -12.35
CA THR A 60 -8.62 -19.40 -11.14
C THR A 60 -7.47 -18.47 -11.50
N ASP A 61 -7.18 -17.54 -10.59
CA ASP A 61 -6.08 -16.57 -10.73
C ASP A 61 -6.16 -15.77 -12.05
N MET A 62 -7.36 -15.30 -12.37
CA MET A 62 -7.58 -14.52 -13.57
C MET A 62 -7.34 -13.03 -13.31
N VAL A 63 -6.85 -12.35 -14.33
CA VAL A 63 -6.68 -10.89 -14.35
C VAL A 63 -7.17 -10.35 -15.68
N LEU A 64 -7.54 -9.06 -15.70
CA LEU A 64 -7.87 -8.38 -16.95
C LEU A 64 -6.66 -8.36 -17.88
N ARG A 65 -6.90 -8.56 -19.17
CA ARG A 65 -5.90 -8.44 -20.21
C ARG A 65 -5.86 -6.99 -20.71
N GLU A 66 -4.67 -6.47 -20.92
CA GLU A 66 -4.49 -5.15 -21.54
C GLU A 66 -4.85 -5.14 -23.03
N PRO A 67 -5.57 -4.10 -23.53
CA PRO A 67 -6.21 -3.04 -22.78
C PRO A 67 -7.40 -3.56 -21.98
N ASN A 68 -7.63 -3.02 -20.78
CA ASN A 68 -8.66 -3.54 -19.85
C ASN A 68 -10.06 -3.54 -20.48
N PHE A 69 -10.42 -2.48 -21.21
CA PHE A 69 -11.70 -2.36 -21.88
C PHE A 69 -11.56 -1.73 -23.27
N GLN A 70 -12.28 -2.29 -24.21
CA GLN A 70 -12.56 -1.65 -25.51
C GLN A 70 -14.04 -1.31 -25.53
N VAL A 71 -14.36 -0.05 -25.77
CA VAL A 71 -15.74 0.45 -25.70
C VAL A 71 -16.15 0.98 -27.06
N SER A 72 -17.26 0.52 -27.57
CA SER A 72 -17.91 1.03 -28.78
C SER A 72 -19.37 1.40 -28.47
N GLN A 73 -19.92 2.33 -29.22
CA GLN A 73 -21.31 2.70 -29.09
C GLN A 73 -22.11 2.15 -30.27
N LYS A 74 -23.16 1.39 -29.97
CA LYS A 74 -24.02 0.74 -30.97
C LYS A 74 -25.49 0.88 -30.58
N ALA A 75 -26.29 1.44 -31.45
CA ALA A 75 -27.74 1.60 -31.26
C ALA A 75 -28.14 2.23 -29.90
N GLY A 76 -27.36 3.21 -29.39
CA GLY A 76 -27.65 3.92 -28.15
C GLY A 76 -27.22 3.17 -26.89
N ARG A 77 -26.53 2.02 -27.01
CA ARG A 77 -25.92 1.27 -25.92
C ARG A 77 -24.41 1.22 -26.06
N LEU A 78 -23.72 0.88 -24.99
CA LEU A 78 -22.29 0.61 -25.02
C LEU A 78 -22.07 -0.89 -25.23
N GLU A 79 -21.28 -1.24 -26.22
CA GLU A 79 -20.70 -2.55 -26.39
C GLU A 79 -19.30 -2.50 -25.78
N VAL A 80 -19.08 -3.27 -24.73
CA VAL A 80 -17.83 -3.29 -23.97
C VAL A 80 -17.18 -4.65 -24.13
N ILE A 81 -15.95 -4.67 -24.63
CA ILE A 81 -15.16 -5.89 -24.81
C ILE A 81 -14.01 -5.88 -23.83
N PHE A 82 -13.83 -6.95 -23.10
CA PHE A 82 -12.68 -7.19 -22.24
C PHE A 82 -12.22 -8.64 -22.33
N GLY A 83 -11.00 -8.90 -21.92
CA GLY A 83 -10.48 -10.26 -21.88
C GLY A 83 -9.91 -10.58 -20.51
N LEU A 84 -9.98 -11.86 -20.13
CA LEU A 84 -9.30 -12.39 -18.96
C LEU A 84 -8.11 -13.24 -19.40
N ARG A 85 -7.03 -13.18 -18.64
CA ARG A 85 -5.89 -14.08 -18.78
C ARG A 85 -5.51 -14.64 -17.41
N LYS A 86 -4.87 -15.77 -17.41
CA LYS A 86 -4.28 -16.30 -16.18
C LYS A 86 -3.11 -15.43 -15.75
N MET A 87 -3.02 -15.18 -14.45
CA MET A 87 -1.87 -14.52 -13.85
C MET A 87 -0.61 -15.33 -14.12
N THR A 88 0.47 -14.66 -14.47
CA THR A 88 1.77 -15.29 -14.70
C THR A 88 2.37 -15.77 -13.37
N GLN A 89 3.34 -16.67 -13.46
CA GLN A 89 4.06 -17.11 -12.26
C GLN A 89 4.83 -15.96 -11.59
N ILE A 90 5.38 -15.04 -12.38
CA ILE A 90 6.10 -13.86 -11.87
C ILE A 90 5.15 -12.96 -11.09
N GLU A 91 3.97 -12.64 -11.64
CA GLU A 91 2.96 -11.83 -10.95
C GLU A 91 2.52 -12.47 -9.62
N ARG A 92 2.31 -13.80 -9.59
CA ARG A 92 1.99 -14.52 -8.34
C ARG A 92 3.11 -14.47 -7.32
N GLN A 93 4.36 -14.61 -7.76
CA GLN A 93 5.52 -14.48 -6.87
C GLN A 93 5.62 -13.08 -6.28
N GLN A 94 5.44 -12.05 -7.11
CA GLN A 94 5.44 -10.65 -6.64
C GLN A 94 4.36 -10.41 -5.59
N GLU A 95 3.16 -10.95 -5.76
CA GLU A 95 2.10 -10.85 -4.75
C GLU A 95 2.44 -11.58 -3.46
N THR A 96 2.98 -12.79 -3.59
CA THR A 96 3.39 -13.56 -2.41
C THR A 96 4.46 -12.82 -1.62
N VAL A 97 5.44 -12.22 -2.32
CA VAL A 97 6.47 -11.38 -1.69
C VAL A 97 5.83 -10.15 -1.05
N ALA A 98 4.97 -9.42 -1.77
CA ALA A 98 4.30 -8.23 -1.23
C ALA A 98 3.49 -8.56 0.04
N ALA A 99 2.76 -9.68 0.03
CA ALA A 99 2.03 -10.15 1.20
C ALA A 99 2.97 -10.53 2.35
N ALA A 100 4.05 -11.24 2.07
CA ALA A 100 5.01 -11.66 3.10
C ALA A 100 5.69 -10.46 3.78
N ILE A 101 6.14 -9.47 3.00
CA ILE A 101 6.82 -8.28 3.55
C ILE A 101 5.88 -7.35 4.32
N SER A 102 4.57 -7.42 4.09
CA SER A 102 3.59 -6.60 4.84
C SER A 102 3.52 -6.96 6.32
N PHE A 103 3.85 -8.20 6.70
CA PHE A 103 3.85 -8.69 8.08
C PHE A 103 5.18 -8.47 8.82
N LEU A 104 6.22 -7.98 8.15
CA LEU A 104 7.51 -7.74 8.78
C LEU A 104 7.42 -6.59 9.80
N SER A 105 8.21 -6.68 10.88
CA SER A 105 8.45 -5.52 11.74
C SER A 105 9.22 -4.44 10.97
N ASP A 106 9.26 -3.21 11.48
CA ASP A 106 10.02 -2.13 10.83
C ASP A 106 11.51 -2.47 10.70
N SER A 107 12.11 -3.03 11.74
CA SER A 107 13.52 -3.46 11.72
C SER A 107 13.80 -4.59 10.72
N GLN A 108 12.87 -5.52 10.55
CA GLN A 108 12.98 -6.57 9.52
C GLN A 108 12.77 -5.99 8.12
N ALA A 109 11.82 -5.06 7.97
CA ALA A 109 11.52 -4.43 6.69
C ALA A 109 12.73 -3.67 6.12
N VAL A 110 13.50 -3.01 6.96
CA VAL A 110 14.74 -2.31 6.57
C VAL A 110 15.76 -3.27 5.93
N THR A 111 15.91 -4.49 6.44
CA THR A 111 16.87 -5.47 5.90
C THR A 111 16.51 -5.94 4.48
N VAL A 112 15.27 -5.77 4.08
CA VAL A 112 14.73 -6.15 2.76
C VAL A 112 14.10 -4.98 2.02
N LYS A 113 14.56 -3.76 2.30
CA LYS A 113 13.97 -2.51 1.79
C LYS A 113 13.84 -2.48 0.26
N ASP A 114 14.71 -3.16 -0.47
CA ASP A 114 14.68 -3.23 -1.93
C ASP A 114 13.47 -3.99 -2.49
N LEU A 115 12.74 -4.73 -1.66
CA LEU A 115 11.50 -5.40 -2.05
C LEU A 115 10.27 -4.48 -2.01
N TYR A 116 10.39 -3.31 -1.38
CA TYR A 116 9.29 -2.34 -1.31
C TYR A 116 9.28 -1.43 -2.54
N PRO A 117 8.08 -1.02 -3.00
CA PRO A 117 7.95 -0.11 -4.13
C PRO A 117 8.59 1.24 -3.81
N THR A 118 9.11 1.90 -4.84
CA THR A 118 9.63 3.26 -4.70
C THR A 118 8.50 4.29 -4.70
N PHE A 119 8.75 5.45 -4.10
CA PHE A 119 7.82 6.58 -4.14
C PHE A 119 7.43 6.94 -5.58
N ASP A 120 8.39 6.98 -6.51
CA ASP A 120 8.15 7.37 -7.90
C ASP A 120 7.29 6.33 -8.65
N GLU A 121 7.45 5.03 -8.38
CA GLU A 121 6.57 3.98 -8.91
C GLU A 121 5.13 4.14 -8.41
N LEU A 122 4.95 4.47 -7.13
CA LEU A 122 3.62 4.70 -6.55
C LEU A 122 2.95 5.95 -7.12
N VAL A 123 3.72 7.03 -7.35
CA VAL A 123 3.24 8.24 -8.03
C VAL A 123 2.81 7.93 -9.46
N ALA A 124 3.65 7.21 -10.22
CA ALA A 124 3.35 6.85 -11.60
C ALA A 124 2.09 5.97 -11.72
N ALA A 125 1.86 5.10 -10.72
CA ALA A 125 0.67 4.26 -10.64
C ALA A 125 -0.58 5.00 -10.13
N GLY A 126 -0.46 6.25 -9.64
CA GLY A 126 -1.55 6.98 -8.98
C GLY A 126 -2.06 6.24 -7.72
N TYR A 127 -1.15 5.56 -7.02
CA TYR A 127 -1.50 4.66 -5.93
C TYR A 127 -1.99 5.44 -4.69
N THR A 128 -2.99 4.88 -4.01
CA THR A 128 -3.46 5.35 -2.71
C THR A 128 -3.32 4.23 -1.68
N ALA A 129 -2.48 4.45 -0.67
CA ALA A 129 -2.38 3.57 0.48
C ALA A 129 -3.62 3.76 1.36
N LYS A 130 -4.47 2.73 1.46
CA LYS A 130 -5.73 2.79 2.20
C LYS A 130 -5.53 2.81 3.71
N GLU A 131 -4.49 2.16 4.19
CA GLU A 131 -4.20 1.98 5.61
C GLU A 131 -2.89 2.66 5.98
N GLN A 132 -2.82 3.18 7.19
CA GLN A 132 -1.60 3.67 7.82
C GLN A 132 -0.55 2.55 7.90
N GLY A 133 0.74 2.90 7.83
CA GLY A 133 1.83 1.93 7.93
C GLY A 133 2.22 1.27 6.60
N TYR A 134 1.63 1.67 5.48
CA TYR A 134 2.06 1.20 4.15
C TYR A 134 3.50 1.63 3.88
N ARG A 135 4.39 0.66 3.62
CA ARG A 135 5.83 0.90 3.48
C ARG A 135 6.24 1.09 2.04
N PHE A 136 7.15 2.01 1.82
CA PHE A 136 7.71 2.34 0.51
C PHE A 136 9.11 2.95 0.65
N ARG A 137 9.88 2.92 -0.42
CA ARG A 137 11.24 3.45 -0.47
C ARG A 137 11.28 4.85 -1.11
N TYR A 138 12.06 5.76 -0.51
CA TYR A 138 12.40 7.04 -1.12
C TYR A 138 13.88 7.34 -0.89
N GLY A 139 14.63 7.49 -1.99
CA GLY A 139 16.10 7.53 -1.93
C GLY A 139 16.66 6.20 -1.43
N SER A 140 17.53 6.27 -0.44
CA SER A 140 18.10 5.10 0.27
C SER A 140 17.24 4.60 1.42
N ASP A 141 16.26 5.38 1.86
CA ASP A 141 15.53 5.16 3.10
C ASP A 141 14.19 4.47 2.87
N LEU A 142 13.74 3.74 3.89
CA LEU A 142 12.42 3.16 3.98
C LEU A 142 11.50 4.10 4.76
N TYR A 143 10.29 4.30 4.26
CA TYR A 143 9.24 5.11 4.86
C TYR A 143 7.96 4.31 5.04
N LYS A 144 7.09 4.78 5.91
CA LYS A 144 5.70 4.29 6.04
C LYS A 144 4.71 5.46 6.03
N THR A 145 3.50 5.22 5.57
CA THR A 145 2.42 6.22 5.66
C THR A 145 2.05 6.46 7.12
N ALA A 146 1.90 7.74 7.49
CA ALA A 146 1.56 8.17 8.86
C ALA A 146 0.04 8.21 9.12
N GLN A 147 -0.77 8.04 8.08
CA GLN A 147 -2.23 8.06 8.16
C GLN A 147 -2.87 7.18 7.08
N ASP A 148 -4.18 6.98 7.19
CA ASP A 148 -4.98 6.26 6.19
C ASP A 148 -5.21 7.10 4.93
N ASN A 149 -5.48 6.45 3.81
CA ASN A 149 -5.89 7.04 2.54
C ASN A 149 -4.89 8.06 1.96
N VAL A 150 -3.59 7.77 2.07
CA VAL A 150 -2.52 8.61 1.51
C VAL A 150 -2.38 8.34 0.01
N THR A 151 -2.69 9.34 -0.82
CA THR A 151 -2.44 9.29 -2.27
C THR A 151 -1.06 9.84 -2.57
N PHE A 152 -0.24 9.04 -3.27
CA PHE A 152 1.13 9.44 -3.65
C PHE A 152 1.10 10.44 -4.80
N GLN A 153 1.71 11.61 -4.58
CA GLN A 153 1.75 12.71 -5.54
C GLN A 153 3.16 13.33 -5.59
N ALA A 154 3.65 13.65 -6.78
CA ALA A 154 5.02 14.11 -7.01
C ALA A 154 5.44 15.36 -6.21
N GLN A 155 4.48 16.24 -5.87
CA GLN A 155 4.74 17.44 -5.08
C GLN A 155 4.84 17.17 -3.57
N TYR A 156 4.35 16.03 -3.08
CA TYR A 156 4.37 15.66 -1.67
C TYR A 156 5.40 14.55 -1.40
N LYS A 157 6.66 14.82 -1.73
CA LYS A 157 7.78 13.88 -1.47
C LYS A 157 8.06 13.80 0.04
N PRO A 158 8.51 12.64 0.56
CA PRO A 158 8.99 12.54 1.92
C PRO A 158 10.05 13.59 2.24
N GLY A 159 9.87 14.32 3.35
CA GLY A 159 10.77 15.39 3.78
C GLY A 159 10.02 16.51 4.49
N THR A 160 10.64 17.71 4.52
CA THR A 160 10.07 18.87 5.19
C THR A 160 8.72 19.28 4.58
N GLY A 161 7.69 19.36 5.40
CA GLY A 161 6.33 19.76 5.01
C GLY A 161 5.40 18.58 4.66
N THR A 162 5.87 17.34 4.72
CA THR A 162 5.06 16.13 4.47
C THR A 162 5.07 15.14 5.62
N GLU A 163 5.40 15.62 6.77
CA GLU A 163 5.58 14.85 8.00
C GLU A 163 4.29 14.20 8.52
N SER A 164 3.17 14.83 8.23
CA SER A 164 1.86 14.25 8.53
C SER A 164 1.48 13.09 7.61
N LEU A 165 2.17 12.95 6.47
CA LEU A 165 1.90 11.91 5.48
C LEU A 165 2.82 10.70 5.63
N TYR A 166 4.11 10.93 5.97
CA TYR A 166 5.13 9.89 5.94
C TYR A 166 6.03 9.95 7.17
N THR A 167 6.36 8.78 7.69
CA THR A 167 7.34 8.58 8.77
C THR A 167 8.50 7.76 8.23
N ARG A 168 9.73 8.22 8.45
CA ARG A 168 10.94 7.44 8.13
C ARG A 168 11.06 6.27 9.09
N ILE A 169 11.42 5.11 8.57
CA ILE A 169 11.76 3.92 9.36
C ILE A 169 13.27 3.92 9.59
N ASP A 170 13.68 3.69 10.82
CA ASP A 170 15.08 3.63 11.21
C ASP A 170 15.82 2.45 10.56
N GLU A 171 17.08 2.66 10.16
CA GLU A 171 17.90 1.68 9.43
C GLU A 171 18.67 0.71 10.35
N GLY A 172 18.14 0.41 11.53
CA GLY A 172 18.65 -0.70 12.32
C GLY A 172 19.64 -0.34 13.42
N HIS A 173 19.67 0.93 13.85
CA HIS A 173 20.37 1.32 15.07
C HIS A 173 19.68 0.72 16.31
N ALA A 174 20.47 0.25 17.28
CA ALA A 174 19.93 -0.37 18.47
C ALA A 174 19.21 0.63 19.41
N GLY A 175 19.50 1.92 19.27
CA GLY A 175 19.01 2.97 20.17
C GLY A 175 19.66 2.90 21.55
N THR A 176 20.89 2.38 21.61
CA THR A 176 21.73 2.41 22.81
C THR A 176 22.63 3.63 22.80
N LEU A 177 23.29 3.90 23.90
CA LEU A 177 24.26 5.01 23.99
C LEU A 177 25.42 4.83 23.00
N GLU A 178 25.85 3.59 22.77
CA GLU A 178 26.93 3.23 21.86
C GLU A 178 26.48 3.19 20.39
N ASP A 179 25.20 2.99 20.14
CA ASP A 179 24.60 2.92 18.79
C ASP A 179 23.27 3.69 18.76
N PRO A 180 23.32 5.04 18.88
CA PRO A 180 22.14 5.88 18.90
C PRO A 180 21.49 5.99 17.51
N ILE A 181 20.18 6.08 17.49
CA ILE A 181 19.37 6.24 16.28
C ILE A 181 19.56 7.68 15.74
N PRO A 182 19.96 7.87 14.46
CA PRO A 182 20.03 9.21 13.89
C PRO A 182 18.66 9.90 13.87
N ALA A 183 18.53 10.99 14.62
CA ALA A 183 17.29 11.73 14.73
C ALA A 183 17.04 12.61 13.51
N VAL A 184 15.81 12.59 13.03
CA VAL A 184 15.30 13.50 12.00
C VAL A 184 13.95 14.05 12.41
N ALA A 185 13.56 15.19 11.88
CA ALA A 185 12.23 15.72 12.08
C ALA A 185 11.18 14.71 11.58
N ASN A 186 10.06 14.60 12.31
CA ASN A 186 8.92 13.73 11.95
C ASN A 186 9.21 12.24 12.00
N MET A 187 10.01 11.87 12.95
CA MET A 187 10.34 10.50 13.27
C MET A 187 9.44 9.96 14.38
N GLU A 188 9.23 8.66 14.37
CA GLU A 188 8.68 7.93 15.51
C GLU A 188 9.81 7.64 16.50
N TYR A 189 9.68 8.18 17.71
CA TYR A 189 10.63 7.99 18.81
C TYR A 189 10.09 6.98 19.80
N GLU A 190 10.98 6.12 20.32
CA GLU A 190 10.68 5.13 21.35
C GLU A 190 11.25 5.62 22.69
N TYR A 191 10.43 5.60 23.73
CA TYR A 191 10.89 6.02 25.06
C TYR A 191 12.02 5.11 25.56
N GLY A 192 12.99 5.71 26.24
CA GLY A 192 14.15 5.00 26.76
C GLY A 192 15.28 4.79 25.76
N LYS A 193 15.06 5.02 24.46
CA LYS A 193 16.11 4.90 23.45
C LYS A 193 16.91 6.18 23.27
N TYR A 194 18.14 6.02 22.76
CA TYR A 194 19.09 7.09 22.48
C TYR A 194 19.04 7.48 21.01
N TYR A 195 19.12 8.78 20.79
CA TYR A 195 19.06 9.40 19.46
C TYR A 195 20.23 10.36 19.26
N SER A 196 20.83 10.37 18.08
CA SER A 196 21.91 11.31 17.72
C SER A 196 21.40 12.43 16.83
N GLU A 197 21.82 13.66 17.11
CA GLU A 197 21.60 14.84 16.28
C GLU A 197 22.92 15.64 16.19
N GLY A 198 23.56 15.57 15.03
CA GLY A 198 24.93 16.03 14.87
C GLY A 198 25.88 15.23 15.79
N ASP A 199 26.67 15.94 16.59
CA ASP A 199 27.62 15.36 17.52
C ASP A 199 27.01 15.13 18.93
N GLN A 200 25.71 15.35 19.11
CA GLN A 200 25.05 15.23 20.40
C GLN A 200 24.14 13.99 20.48
N ILE A 201 24.05 13.41 21.67
CA ILE A 201 23.19 12.26 21.93
C ILE A 201 22.11 12.66 22.93
N TYR A 202 20.91 12.20 22.66
CA TYR A 202 19.73 12.46 23.48
C TYR A 202 19.05 11.16 23.86
N ILE A 203 18.50 11.09 25.06
CA ILE A 203 17.61 10.00 25.46
C ILE A 203 16.16 10.46 25.35
N CYS A 204 15.30 9.66 24.73
CA CYS A 204 13.88 9.95 24.64
C CYS A 204 13.21 9.66 25.99
N LYS A 205 12.75 10.71 26.65
CA LYS A 205 12.01 10.69 27.92
C LYS A 205 10.94 11.78 27.92
N ARG A 206 9.84 11.55 28.62
CA ARG A 206 8.83 12.58 28.81
C ARG A 206 9.08 13.31 30.10
N GLY A 207 9.31 14.63 30.02
CA GLY A 207 9.58 15.49 31.19
C GLY A 207 8.48 15.38 32.26
N GLY A 208 8.90 15.17 33.51
CA GLY A 208 7.97 15.05 34.65
C GLY A 208 7.23 13.70 34.74
N VAL A 209 7.53 12.71 33.86
CA VAL A 209 6.90 11.38 33.87
C VAL A 209 7.96 10.31 34.11
N ALA A 210 7.81 9.56 35.19
CA ALA A 210 8.78 8.53 35.57
C ALA A 210 8.74 7.30 34.65
N ASP A 211 7.54 6.96 34.17
CA ASP A 211 7.31 5.81 33.28
C ASP A 211 6.37 6.25 32.13
N PRO A 212 6.92 6.91 31.10
CA PRO A 212 6.12 7.40 29.97
C PRO A 212 5.56 6.26 29.13
N GLU A 213 6.26 5.14 29.03
CA GLU A 213 5.85 3.95 28.26
C GLU A 213 4.53 3.38 28.78
N SER A 214 4.41 3.22 30.09
CA SER A 214 3.19 2.73 30.75
C SER A 214 1.98 3.66 30.58
N MET A 215 2.20 4.97 30.46
CA MET A 215 1.15 5.97 30.39
C MET A 215 0.73 6.33 28.96
N TYR A 216 1.64 6.30 28.02
CA TYR A 216 1.48 6.85 26.67
C TYR A 216 1.81 5.86 25.54
N GLY A 217 2.16 4.60 25.88
CA GLY A 217 2.67 3.59 24.95
C GLY A 217 4.17 3.70 24.72
N GLU A 218 4.72 2.73 24.01
CA GLU A 218 6.16 2.61 23.80
C GLU A 218 6.74 3.74 22.93
N LYS A 219 5.93 4.34 22.06
CA LYS A 219 6.39 5.21 20.99
C LYS A 219 5.58 6.52 20.88
N ILE A 220 6.25 7.55 20.36
CA ILE A 220 5.66 8.84 20.05
C ILE A 220 6.19 9.40 18.73
N THR A 221 5.32 9.92 17.87
CA THR A 221 5.71 10.66 16.67
C THR A 221 5.84 12.14 16.98
N LEU A 222 7.03 12.71 16.74
CA LEU A 222 7.34 14.11 17.02
C LEU A 222 7.76 14.82 15.73
N GLN A 223 7.24 16.03 15.53
CA GLN A 223 7.53 16.87 14.36
C GLN A 223 8.91 17.52 14.38
N TYR A 224 9.50 17.62 15.57
CA TYR A 224 10.75 18.33 15.81
C TYR A 224 11.86 17.37 16.22
N VAL A 225 13.11 17.79 16.00
CA VAL A 225 14.30 17.04 16.41
C VAL A 225 14.56 17.20 17.92
N PRO A 226 15.37 16.30 18.53
CA PRO A 226 15.61 16.26 19.97
C PRO A 226 16.05 17.58 20.59
N SER A 227 16.96 18.33 19.94
CA SER A 227 17.45 19.62 20.45
C SER A 227 16.36 20.66 20.69
N GLN A 228 15.26 20.57 19.93
CA GLN A 228 14.13 21.50 20.02
C GLN A 228 13.12 21.11 21.10
N LEU A 229 13.24 19.92 21.68
CA LEU A 229 12.27 19.35 22.62
C LEU A 229 12.92 18.91 23.95
N ILE A 230 14.10 19.47 24.26
CA ILE A 230 14.81 19.22 25.52
C ILE A 230 13.89 19.62 26.70
N GLY A 231 13.84 18.77 27.71
CA GLY A 231 13.02 18.95 28.91
C GLY A 231 11.53 18.59 28.72
N GLN A 232 11.07 18.40 27.49
CA GLN A 232 9.72 17.92 27.18
C GLN A 232 9.71 16.44 26.82
N TYR A 233 10.50 16.06 25.83
CA TYR A 233 10.58 14.69 25.30
C TYR A 233 12.00 14.13 25.25
N PHE A 234 13.01 14.96 25.47
CA PHE A 234 14.41 14.55 25.43
C PHE A 234 15.22 15.14 26.57
N GLU A 235 16.22 14.40 26.98
CA GLU A 235 17.32 14.85 27.83
C GLU A 235 18.62 14.70 27.03
N LEU A 236 19.46 15.73 27.06
CA LEU A 236 20.83 15.68 26.52
C LEU A 236 21.67 14.72 27.36
N VAL A 237 22.38 13.85 26.70
CA VAL A 237 23.34 12.94 27.35
C VAL A 237 24.71 13.63 27.36
N GLU A 238 25.29 13.84 28.53
CA GLU A 238 26.61 14.44 28.72
C GLU A 238 27.75 13.44 28.47
#